data_df77ee4c12540850e398596b47f8b5d3
#
_entry.id   df77ee4c12540850e398596b47f8b5d3
#
_cell.length_a   1.000
_cell.length_b   1.000
_cell.length_c   1.000
_cell.angle_alpha   90.00
_cell.angle_beta   90.00
_cell.angle_gamma   90.00
#
_symmetry.space_group_name_H-M   'P 1'
#
loop_
_entity.id
_entity.type
_entity.pdbx_description
1 polymer ?
#
loop_
_entity_poly.entity_id
_entity_poly.type
_entity_poly.pdbx_seq_one_letter_code
_entity_poly.pdbx_strand_id
1 'polypeptide(L)'
;MSPKATGLPYDRVWNFSAGPSALPVSVLEEVQRDLLNYKGTGMSVMEMSHRSKVYDSIINGAEATLRRVLKVPDNYAIIFMQGGGTGEFAASYLNLFACKSVRDKQRKLGRPLTCDYLVTGSWSKGGLKEVKRLGGTTNVVVDGVKNADSGAVSYNSLAPVSEWNLGKPEETAFVYYCENETIHGVETPSSLVVDAVDPSVPIICDMSSNMLSRPIDVKRFGAIIAGAQKNMGPAGVTLVIVRKDLLEREEPDTEAVRGVPSVLDWQYYASAGSMPHTPPTFAIYVCGLVFKWAEEMGIEALDQLREARAGLVYDMMDKHPDFYRGVVDKQYRSKMNLVFNLPTKELESKFAAEAAERNMVQLKGHRSLGGIRISL
;
A
#
# COMPACT_ATOMS: atom_id res chain seq x y z
N MET A 1 15.29 -23.20 25.86
CA MET A 1 13.99 -23.93 25.86
C MET A 1 13.65 -24.23 24.42
N SER A 2 13.40 -25.48 24.06
CA SER A 2 12.89 -25.82 22.72
C SER A 2 11.52 -25.16 22.53
N PRO A 3 11.24 -24.52 21.39
CA PRO A 3 9.93 -23.93 21.15
C PRO A 3 8.85 -25.01 21.28
N LYS A 4 7.76 -24.69 21.98
CA LYS A 4 6.58 -25.56 22.02
C LYS A 4 6.05 -25.72 20.60
N ALA A 5 5.64 -26.94 20.23
CA ALA A 5 5.00 -27.18 18.94
C ALA A 5 3.81 -26.21 18.75
N THR A 6 3.78 -25.52 17.63
CA THR A 6 2.77 -24.47 17.34
C THR A 6 1.46 -25.04 16.82
N GLY A 7 1.46 -26.31 16.39
CA GLY A 7 0.38 -26.90 15.62
C GLY A 7 0.25 -26.37 14.18
N LEU A 8 1.10 -25.42 13.81
CA LEU A 8 1.21 -24.93 12.44
C LEU A 8 2.18 -25.80 11.61
N PRO A 9 1.99 -25.90 10.30
CA PRO A 9 2.94 -26.56 9.42
C PRO A 9 4.36 -26.01 9.62
N TYR A 10 5.38 -26.88 9.63
CA TYR A 10 6.80 -26.54 9.78
C TYR A 10 7.14 -25.84 11.12
N ASP A 11 6.37 -26.04 12.18
CA ASP A 11 6.53 -25.38 13.48
C ASP A 11 6.65 -23.86 13.38
N ARG A 12 5.96 -23.26 12.41
CA ARG A 12 5.93 -21.81 12.23
C ARG A 12 5.25 -21.13 13.41
N VAL A 13 5.61 -19.86 13.63
CA VAL A 13 4.96 -19.01 14.62
C VAL A 13 3.78 -18.24 14.00
N TRP A 14 2.85 -17.80 14.83
CA TRP A 14 1.85 -16.81 14.44
C TRP A 14 2.52 -15.44 14.34
N ASN A 15 2.84 -15.03 13.12
CA ASN A 15 3.54 -13.79 12.84
C ASN A 15 2.55 -12.67 12.52
N PHE A 16 2.39 -11.71 13.43
CA PHE A 16 1.53 -10.52 13.28
C PHE A 16 2.30 -9.28 12.83
N SER A 17 3.40 -9.44 12.12
CA SER A 17 4.22 -8.33 11.61
C SER A 17 3.43 -7.49 10.59
N ALA A 18 3.55 -6.17 10.72
CA ALA A 18 2.88 -5.25 9.80
C ALA A 18 3.56 -5.09 8.43
N GLY A 19 4.77 -5.65 8.29
CA GLY A 19 5.54 -5.63 7.04
C GLY A 19 7.05 -5.56 7.30
N PRO A 20 7.84 -6.50 6.71
CA PRO A 20 7.40 -7.68 5.95
C PRO A 20 6.46 -8.57 6.75
N SER A 21 5.36 -9.01 6.09
CA SER A 21 4.30 -9.78 6.72
C SER A 21 4.43 -11.29 6.48
N ALA A 22 3.59 -12.07 7.14
CA ALA A 22 3.48 -13.50 6.87
C ALA A 22 2.96 -13.76 5.45
N LEU A 23 3.51 -14.79 4.79
CA LEU A 23 3.02 -15.27 3.51
C LEU A 23 2.20 -16.55 3.71
N PRO A 24 1.21 -16.85 2.84
CA PRO A 24 0.49 -18.11 2.85
C PRO A 24 1.46 -19.30 2.77
N VAL A 25 1.20 -20.35 3.58
CA VAL A 25 2.10 -21.52 3.63
C VAL A 25 2.17 -22.18 2.27
N SER A 26 1.05 -22.34 1.57
CA SER A 26 0.99 -22.93 0.23
C SER A 26 1.86 -22.20 -0.79
N VAL A 27 1.94 -20.87 -0.71
CA VAL A 27 2.85 -20.05 -1.53
C VAL A 27 4.31 -20.38 -1.21
N LEU A 28 4.67 -20.48 0.09
CA LEU A 28 6.03 -20.82 0.49
C LEU A 28 6.43 -22.25 0.11
N GLU A 29 5.51 -23.20 0.15
CA GLU A 29 5.72 -24.56 -0.31
C GLU A 29 5.97 -24.62 -1.83
N GLU A 30 5.23 -23.81 -2.61
CA GLU A 30 5.47 -23.70 -4.06
C GLU A 30 6.84 -23.07 -4.34
N VAL A 31 7.19 -22.02 -3.62
CA VAL A 31 8.53 -21.41 -3.67
C VAL A 31 9.62 -22.40 -3.32
N GLN A 32 9.46 -23.19 -2.24
CA GLN A 32 10.43 -24.20 -1.81
C GLN A 32 10.64 -25.29 -2.88
N ARG A 33 9.54 -25.76 -3.49
CA ARG A 33 9.58 -26.78 -4.55
C ARG A 33 10.35 -26.30 -5.78
N ASP A 34 10.13 -25.06 -6.18
CA ASP A 34 10.70 -24.47 -7.38
C ASP A 34 12.07 -23.79 -7.16
N LEU A 35 12.53 -23.71 -5.90
CA LEU A 35 13.69 -22.89 -5.51
C LEU A 35 14.98 -23.23 -6.25
N LEU A 36 15.29 -24.52 -6.38
CA LEU A 36 16.53 -24.98 -7.03
C LEU A 36 16.35 -25.27 -8.52
N ASN A 37 15.13 -25.58 -8.95
CA ASN A 37 14.86 -25.99 -10.33
C ASN A 37 13.42 -25.60 -10.71
N TYR A 38 13.27 -24.35 -11.16
CA TYR A 38 11.97 -23.84 -11.56
C TYR A 38 11.41 -24.63 -12.74
N LYS A 39 10.35 -25.41 -12.47
CA LYS A 39 9.60 -26.19 -13.47
C LYS A 39 10.48 -26.99 -14.46
N GLY A 40 11.56 -27.55 -13.98
CA GLY A 40 12.47 -28.39 -14.79
C GLY A 40 13.45 -27.61 -15.69
N THR A 41 13.59 -26.32 -15.53
CA THR A 41 14.55 -25.49 -16.31
C THR A 41 16.02 -25.74 -15.93
N GLY A 42 16.28 -26.40 -14.81
CA GLY A 42 17.62 -26.63 -14.27
C GLY A 42 18.20 -25.46 -13.51
N MET A 43 17.43 -24.37 -13.29
CA MET A 43 17.91 -23.19 -12.58
C MET A 43 16.81 -22.57 -11.70
N SER A 44 17.24 -21.84 -10.68
CA SER A 44 16.36 -21.01 -9.83
C SER A 44 15.87 -19.77 -10.58
N VAL A 45 14.71 -19.25 -10.22
CA VAL A 45 14.24 -17.93 -10.70
C VAL A 45 15.25 -16.82 -10.32
N MET A 46 16.00 -16.99 -9.23
CA MET A 46 17.04 -16.03 -8.79
C MET A 46 18.23 -15.95 -9.76
N GLU A 47 18.51 -17.02 -10.52
CA GLU A 47 19.63 -17.12 -11.45
C GLU A 47 19.20 -16.83 -12.90
N MET A 48 17.90 -16.75 -13.13
CA MET A 48 17.30 -16.67 -14.45
C MET A 48 17.47 -15.27 -15.06
N SER A 49 17.92 -15.22 -16.31
CA SER A 49 17.92 -13.94 -17.05
C SER A 49 16.49 -13.39 -17.16
N HIS A 50 16.29 -12.14 -16.76
CA HIS A 50 15.02 -11.43 -16.92
C HIS A 50 14.62 -11.22 -18.40
N ARG A 51 15.54 -11.46 -19.35
CA ARG A 51 15.29 -11.40 -20.80
C ARG A 51 14.98 -12.78 -21.40
N SER A 52 14.86 -13.82 -20.58
CA SER A 52 14.50 -15.16 -21.03
C SER A 52 12.99 -15.28 -21.23
N LYS A 53 12.57 -16.10 -22.20
CA LYS A 53 11.15 -16.40 -22.44
C LYS A 53 10.46 -17.00 -21.19
N VAL A 54 11.21 -17.71 -20.36
CA VAL A 54 10.69 -18.28 -19.13
C VAL A 54 10.34 -17.18 -18.14
N TYR A 55 11.23 -16.20 -17.97
CA TYR A 55 10.96 -15.07 -17.09
C TYR A 55 9.85 -14.15 -17.63
N ASP A 56 9.80 -13.92 -18.95
CA ASP A 56 8.67 -13.23 -19.59
C ASP A 56 7.33 -13.87 -19.21
N SER A 57 7.27 -15.21 -19.17
CA SER A 57 6.07 -15.92 -18.75
C SER A 57 5.75 -15.71 -17.27
N ILE A 58 6.76 -15.56 -16.41
CA ILE A 58 6.56 -15.31 -14.96
C ILE A 58 5.96 -13.92 -14.74
N ILE A 59 6.60 -12.88 -15.27
CA ILE A 59 6.16 -11.50 -15.03
C ILE A 59 4.82 -11.18 -15.70
N ASN A 60 4.62 -11.63 -16.95
CA ASN A 60 3.37 -11.46 -17.67
C ASN A 60 2.24 -12.27 -17.03
N GLY A 61 2.54 -13.46 -16.52
CA GLY A 61 1.59 -14.26 -15.75
C GLY A 61 1.16 -13.58 -14.45
N ALA A 62 2.10 -12.98 -13.72
CA ALA A 62 1.81 -12.21 -12.52
C ALA A 62 0.91 -10.98 -12.82
N GLU A 63 1.25 -10.21 -13.88
CA GLU A 63 0.43 -9.08 -14.31
C GLU A 63 -0.98 -9.52 -14.71
N ALA A 64 -1.10 -10.53 -15.56
CA ALA A 64 -2.39 -11.02 -16.03
C ALA A 64 -3.28 -11.53 -14.89
N THR A 65 -2.71 -12.23 -13.92
CA THR A 65 -3.44 -12.70 -12.74
C THR A 65 -3.92 -11.53 -11.89
N LEU A 66 -3.04 -10.57 -11.58
CA LEU A 66 -3.43 -9.38 -10.82
C LEU A 66 -4.55 -8.58 -11.52
N ARG A 67 -4.44 -8.46 -12.86
CA ARG A 67 -5.45 -7.78 -13.70
C ARG A 67 -6.82 -8.43 -13.55
N ARG A 68 -6.89 -9.77 -13.53
CA ARG A 68 -8.15 -10.50 -13.32
C ARG A 68 -8.69 -10.35 -11.89
N VAL A 69 -7.82 -10.56 -10.89
CA VAL A 69 -8.19 -10.47 -9.46
C VAL A 69 -8.80 -9.12 -9.12
N LEU A 70 -8.18 -8.03 -9.56
CA LEU A 70 -8.62 -6.67 -9.28
C LEU A 70 -9.53 -6.08 -10.36
N LYS A 71 -9.87 -6.86 -11.40
CA LYS A 71 -10.70 -6.41 -12.53
C LYS A 71 -10.17 -5.11 -13.16
N VAL A 72 -8.82 -5.00 -13.29
CA VAL A 72 -8.14 -3.80 -13.81
C VAL A 72 -8.50 -3.60 -15.27
N PRO A 73 -9.05 -2.43 -15.67
CA PRO A 73 -9.42 -2.18 -17.06
C PRO A 73 -8.22 -2.06 -18.01
N ASP A 74 -8.46 -2.24 -19.31
CA ASP A 74 -7.40 -2.19 -20.34
C ASP A 74 -6.76 -0.79 -20.50
N ASN A 75 -7.47 0.27 -20.11
CA ASN A 75 -6.94 1.63 -20.10
C ASN A 75 -6.05 1.93 -18.88
N TYR A 76 -5.67 0.90 -18.09
CA TYR A 76 -4.68 0.99 -17.02
C TYR A 76 -3.45 0.14 -17.35
N ALA A 77 -2.28 0.65 -17.00
CA ALA A 77 -1.04 -0.12 -16.94
C ALA A 77 -0.86 -0.67 -15.51
N ILE A 78 -0.32 -1.90 -15.44
CA ILE A 78 0.18 -2.50 -14.22
C ILE A 78 1.70 -2.54 -14.33
N ILE A 79 2.40 -1.99 -13.35
CA ILE A 79 3.85 -1.81 -13.38
C ILE A 79 4.45 -2.38 -12.09
N PHE A 80 5.47 -3.21 -12.23
CA PHE A 80 6.28 -3.69 -11.12
C PHE A 80 7.56 -2.87 -11.01
N MET A 81 7.67 -2.07 -9.96
CA MET A 81 8.78 -1.16 -9.70
C MET A 81 9.57 -1.55 -8.45
N GLN A 82 10.48 -0.70 -8.05
CA GLN A 82 11.29 -0.79 -6.84
C GLN A 82 11.23 0.54 -6.08
N GLY A 83 11.68 0.55 -4.82
CA GLY A 83 11.70 1.77 -4.02
C GLY A 83 10.68 1.81 -2.88
N GLY A 84 9.69 0.89 -2.89
CA GLY A 84 8.61 0.86 -1.89
C GLY A 84 7.77 2.13 -1.91
N GLY A 85 6.92 2.32 -0.90
CA GLY A 85 6.09 3.53 -0.79
C GLY A 85 6.92 4.82 -0.78
N THR A 86 8.13 4.78 -0.23
CA THR A 86 9.01 5.96 -0.20
C THR A 86 9.44 6.40 -1.60
N GLY A 87 9.78 5.45 -2.47
CA GLY A 87 10.07 5.73 -3.88
C GLY A 87 8.84 6.28 -4.60
N GLU A 88 7.66 5.71 -4.33
CA GLU A 88 6.42 6.11 -4.97
C GLU A 88 5.88 7.48 -4.49
N PHE A 89 6.25 7.96 -3.32
CA PHE A 89 5.96 9.33 -2.92
C PHE A 89 6.60 10.35 -3.88
N ALA A 90 7.86 10.11 -4.25
CA ALA A 90 8.55 10.92 -5.24
C ALA A 90 8.03 10.68 -6.65
N ALA A 91 7.88 9.39 -7.04
CA ALA A 91 7.44 8.99 -8.37
C ALA A 91 6.07 9.57 -8.73
N SER A 92 5.10 9.53 -7.79
CA SER A 92 3.76 10.08 -7.98
C SER A 92 3.81 11.56 -8.38
N TYR A 93 4.56 12.37 -7.64
CA TYR A 93 4.73 13.79 -7.95
C TYR A 93 5.43 14.01 -9.30
N LEU A 94 6.58 13.37 -9.51
CA LEU A 94 7.39 13.57 -10.70
C LEU A 94 6.64 13.14 -11.98
N ASN A 95 5.97 11.98 -11.96
CA ASN A 95 5.25 11.47 -13.11
C ASN A 95 4.01 12.30 -13.43
N LEU A 96 3.24 12.74 -12.45
CA LEU A 96 2.06 13.58 -12.68
C LEU A 96 2.45 14.94 -13.23
N PHE A 97 3.54 15.56 -12.75
CA PHE A 97 4.04 16.83 -13.28
C PHE A 97 4.75 16.70 -14.64
N ALA A 98 5.17 15.51 -15.02
CA ALA A 98 5.64 15.20 -16.37
C ALA A 98 4.49 14.85 -17.34
N CYS A 99 3.30 14.54 -16.83
CA CYS A 99 2.14 14.18 -17.63
C CYS A 99 1.64 15.36 -18.46
N LYS A 100 1.34 15.11 -19.74
CA LYS A 100 0.86 16.13 -20.68
C LYS A 100 -0.36 16.89 -20.18
N SER A 101 -1.39 16.18 -19.69
CA SER A 101 -2.65 16.81 -19.25
C SER A 101 -2.43 17.74 -18.04
N VAL A 102 -1.56 17.38 -17.12
CA VAL A 102 -1.22 18.21 -15.95
C VAL A 102 -0.42 19.44 -16.39
N ARG A 103 0.50 19.28 -17.33
CA ARG A 103 1.30 20.40 -17.89
C ARG A 103 0.42 21.38 -18.67
N ASP A 104 -0.50 20.89 -19.47
CA ASP A 104 -1.46 21.74 -20.19
C ASP A 104 -2.32 22.55 -19.21
N LYS A 105 -2.77 21.93 -18.12
CA LYS A 105 -3.50 22.61 -17.05
C LYS A 105 -2.61 23.70 -16.40
N GLN A 106 -1.36 23.39 -16.08
CA GLN A 106 -0.40 24.34 -15.49
C GLN A 106 -0.11 25.54 -16.42
N ARG A 107 0.05 25.29 -17.72
CA ARG A 107 0.22 26.38 -18.71
C ARG A 107 -0.98 27.31 -18.78
N LYS A 108 -2.19 26.75 -18.77
CA LYS A 108 -3.43 27.55 -18.75
C LYS A 108 -3.54 28.38 -17.49
N LEU A 109 -3.12 27.86 -16.34
CA LEU A 109 -3.15 28.56 -15.06
C LEU A 109 -2.07 29.64 -14.95
N GLY A 110 -0.93 29.48 -15.66
CA GLY A 110 0.21 30.41 -15.61
C GLY A 110 1.04 30.34 -14.32
N ARG A 111 0.80 29.35 -13.47
CA ARG A 111 1.54 29.10 -12.22
C ARG A 111 1.56 27.58 -11.88
N PRO A 112 2.44 27.13 -10.97
CA PRO A 112 2.45 25.73 -10.55
C PRO A 112 1.11 25.28 -9.97
N LEU A 113 0.70 24.06 -10.32
CA LEU A 113 -0.45 23.39 -9.72
C LEU A 113 -0.13 22.93 -8.30
N THR A 114 -1.16 22.74 -7.52
CA THR A 114 -1.08 22.27 -6.13
C THR A 114 -1.35 20.77 -6.06
N CYS A 115 -0.64 20.07 -5.19
CA CYS A 115 -0.94 18.68 -4.83
C CYS A 115 -1.72 18.67 -3.52
N ASP A 116 -2.91 18.11 -3.54
CA ASP A 116 -3.79 17.99 -2.38
C ASP A 116 -3.48 16.71 -1.60
N TYR A 117 -3.33 16.83 -0.29
CA TYR A 117 -3.00 15.70 0.59
C TYR A 117 -4.00 15.54 1.71
N LEU A 118 -4.61 14.36 1.82
CA LEU A 118 -5.31 13.93 3.02
C LEU A 118 -4.26 13.33 3.98
N VAL A 119 -3.95 14.03 5.05
CA VAL A 119 -2.96 13.59 6.04
C VAL A 119 -3.69 12.89 7.17
N THR A 120 -3.80 11.57 7.06
CA THR A 120 -4.53 10.71 8.00
C THR A 120 -3.61 9.88 8.90
N GLY A 121 -2.29 10.04 8.72
CA GLY A 121 -1.27 9.37 9.51
C GLY A 121 0.15 9.63 9.04
N SER A 122 1.06 8.77 9.46
CA SER A 122 2.50 8.93 9.19
C SER A 122 2.85 8.72 7.72
N TRP A 123 2.17 7.83 7.02
CA TRP A 123 2.50 7.51 5.63
C TRP A 123 2.00 8.60 4.69
N SER A 124 0.77 9.06 4.82
CA SER A 124 0.27 10.21 4.05
C SER A 124 1.07 11.49 4.33
N LYS A 125 1.47 11.69 5.60
CA LYS A 125 2.39 12.78 5.96
C LYS A 125 3.78 12.63 5.34
N GLY A 126 4.26 11.39 5.16
CA GLY A 126 5.49 11.07 4.45
C GLY A 126 5.45 11.53 3.01
N GLY A 127 4.37 11.20 2.28
CA GLY A 127 4.16 11.64 0.90
C GLY A 127 4.12 13.16 0.76
N LEU A 128 3.38 13.85 1.63
CA LEU A 128 3.37 15.32 1.69
C LEU A 128 4.77 15.93 1.87
N LYS A 129 5.55 15.37 2.80
CA LYS A 129 6.93 15.85 3.06
C LYS A 129 7.84 15.65 1.86
N GLU A 130 7.68 14.54 1.16
CA GLU A 130 8.51 14.23 -0.02
C GLU A 130 8.25 15.23 -1.16
N VAL A 131 6.99 15.55 -1.45
CA VAL A 131 6.66 16.57 -2.46
C VAL A 131 7.23 17.94 -2.08
N LYS A 132 7.12 18.35 -0.81
CA LYS A 132 7.75 19.60 -0.34
C LYS A 132 9.26 19.56 -0.50
N ARG A 133 9.92 18.44 -0.21
CA ARG A 133 11.36 18.24 -0.41
C ARG A 133 11.78 18.41 -1.87
N LEU A 134 10.91 17.98 -2.79
CA LEU A 134 11.11 18.12 -4.24
C LEU A 134 10.73 19.51 -4.79
N GLY A 135 10.32 20.44 -3.93
CA GLY A 135 9.95 21.81 -4.32
C GLY A 135 8.51 21.96 -4.84
N GLY A 136 7.67 20.91 -4.68
CA GLY A 136 6.27 20.96 -5.10
C GLY A 136 5.40 21.81 -4.17
N THR A 137 4.38 22.45 -4.76
CA THR A 137 3.35 23.17 -4.01
C THR A 137 2.30 22.17 -3.49
N THR A 138 2.02 22.23 -2.19
CA THR A 138 1.09 21.30 -1.54
C THR A 138 -0.01 22.03 -0.80
N ASN A 139 -1.21 21.44 -0.80
CA ASN A 139 -2.31 21.81 0.06
C ASN A 139 -2.62 20.63 1.01
N VAL A 140 -2.88 20.92 2.27
CA VAL A 140 -3.34 19.94 3.24
C VAL A 140 -4.84 20.03 3.31
N VAL A 141 -5.51 19.04 2.72
CA VAL A 141 -6.99 18.95 2.68
C VAL A 141 -7.52 18.73 4.09
N VAL A 142 -6.89 17.81 4.82
CA VAL A 142 -7.17 17.50 6.23
C VAL A 142 -5.87 17.01 6.88
N ASP A 143 -5.61 17.36 8.14
CA ASP A 143 -4.45 16.89 8.93
C ASP A 143 -4.95 16.29 10.25
N GLY A 144 -5.35 15.01 10.22
CA GLY A 144 -5.90 14.31 11.38
C GLY A 144 -7.08 15.06 12.02
N VAL A 145 -7.29 14.81 13.31
CA VAL A 145 -8.27 15.55 14.12
C VAL A 145 -7.52 16.36 15.16
N LYS A 146 -7.79 17.67 15.22
CA LYS A 146 -7.19 18.56 16.22
C LYS A 146 -7.95 18.46 17.54
N ASN A 147 -7.23 18.26 18.63
CA ASN A 147 -7.79 18.41 19.95
C ASN A 147 -8.14 19.88 20.20
N ALA A 148 -9.38 20.15 20.62
CA ALA A 148 -9.90 21.51 20.79
C ALA A 148 -9.11 22.32 21.84
N ASP A 149 -8.67 21.65 22.92
CA ASP A 149 -8.03 22.32 24.06
C ASP A 149 -6.52 22.52 23.85
N SER A 150 -5.84 21.50 23.31
CA SER A 150 -4.37 21.50 23.19
C SER A 150 -3.88 21.89 21.79
N GLY A 151 -4.74 21.87 20.76
CA GLY A 151 -4.35 22.01 19.37
C GLY A 151 -3.52 20.87 18.82
N ALA A 152 -3.28 19.81 19.61
CA ALA A 152 -2.49 18.65 19.18
C ALA A 152 -3.28 17.84 18.12
N VAL A 153 -2.57 17.44 17.06
CA VAL A 153 -3.12 16.60 15.99
C VAL A 153 -3.01 15.13 16.40
N SER A 154 -4.13 14.42 16.33
CA SER A 154 -4.18 12.97 16.48
C SER A 154 -4.66 12.31 15.18
N TYR A 155 -4.15 11.13 14.90
CA TYR A 155 -4.55 10.31 13.75
C TYR A 155 -5.35 9.10 14.27
N ASN A 156 -6.55 9.37 14.74
CA ASN A 156 -7.46 8.38 15.29
C ASN A 156 -8.86 8.46 14.70
N SER A 157 -9.10 9.44 13.85
CA SER A 157 -10.37 9.71 13.18
C SER A 157 -10.14 10.54 11.94
N LEU A 158 -11.20 10.77 11.14
CA LEU A 158 -11.21 11.71 10.04
C LEU A 158 -12.19 12.85 10.34
N ALA A 159 -11.80 14.08 9.98
CA ALA A 159 -12.73 15.19 9.99
C ALA A 159 -13.83 14.98 8.94
N PRO A 160 -15.05 15.48 9.19
CA PRO A 160 -16.14 15.43 8.21
C PRO A 160 -15.73 16.05 6.86
N VAL A 161 -16.24 15.50 5.76
CA VAL A 161 -15.93 16.02 4.39
C VAL A 161 -16.24 17.51 4.26
N SER A 162 -17.25 18.02 4.97
CA SER A 162 -17.60 19.44 4.99
C SER A 162 -16.49 20.36 5.52
N GLU A 163 -15.52 19.80 6.23
CA GLU A 163 -14.35 20.51 6.76
C GLU A 163 -13.10 20.34 5.90
N TRP A 164 -13.20 19.59 4.80
CA TRP A 164 -12.06 19.35 3.91
C TRP A 164 -11.79 20.58 3.04
N ASN A 165 -10.54 21.02 3.06
CA ASN A 165 -10.05 22.12 2.24
C ASN A 165 -9.51 21.61 0.90
N LEU A 166 -10.40 21.06 0.06
CA LEU A 166 -10.02 20.62 -1.30
C LEU A 166 -9.69 21.83 -2.17
N GLY A 167 -8.61 21.73 -2.93
CA GLY A 167 -8.24 22.73 -3.93
C GLY A 167 -9.26 22.77 -5.07
N LYS A 168 -9.31 23.91 -5.79
CA LYS A 168 -10.13 24.00 -6.99
C LYS A 168 -9.63 23.04 -8.05
N PRO A 169 -10.54 22.36 -8.79
CA PRO A 169 -10.13 21.36 -9.78
C PRO A 169 -9.14 21.87 -10.82
N GLU A 170 -9.29 23.11 -11.27
CA GLU A 170 -8.41 23.74 -12.26
C GLU A 170 -7.02 24.11 -11.70
N GLU A 171 -6.86 24.15 -10.38
CA GLU A 171 -5.62 24.50 -9.69
C GLU A 171 -4.90 23.27 -9.10
N THR A 172 -5.57 22.10 -9.08
CA THR A 172 -5.09 20.87 -8.43
C THR A 172 -4.52 19.90 -9.45
N ALA A 173 -3.30 19.43 -9.23
CA ALA A 173 -2.65 18.41 -10.06
C ALA A 173 -3.20 17.01 -9.78
N PHE A 174 -3.30 16.65 -8.50
CA PHE A 174 -3.86 15.41 -8.00
C PHE A 174 -4.23 15.51 -6.53
N VAL A 175 -5.05 14.57 -6.06
CA VAL A 175 -5.30 14.31 -4.64
C VAL A 175 -4.58 13.04 -4.25
N TYR A 176 -3.84 13.07 -3.14
CA TYR A 176 -3.15 11.90 -2.57
C TYR A 176 -3.73 11.54 -1.20
N TYR A 177 -3.92 10.25 -0.96
CA TYR A 177 -4.20 9.72 0.35
C TYR A 177 -3.62 8.32 0.56
N CYS A 178 -3.42 7.95 1.83
CA CYS A 178 -3.11 6.59 2.23
C CYS A 178 -4.39 5.94 2.75
N GLU A 179 -4.83 4.86 2.11
CA GLU A 179 -6.12 4.25 2.44
C GLU A 179 -6.07 3.56 3.79
N ASN A 180 -4.95 2.93 4.13
CA ASN A 180 -4.76 2.27 5.42
C ASN A 180 -3.43 2.67 6.07
N GLU A 181 -3.51 3.48 7.10
CA GLU A 181 -2.36 3.94 7.88
C GLU A 181 -1.89 2.86 8.86
N THR A 182 -0.97 2.02 8.42
CA THR A 182 -0.45 0.84 9.13
C THR A 182 0.03 1.11 10.56
N ILE A 183 0.51 2.34 10.84
CA ILE A 183 1.06 2.74 12.14
C ILE A 183 -0.06 3.13 13.10
N HIS A 184 -1.04 3.88 12.60
CA HIS A 184 -2.12 4.45 13.40
C HIS A 184 -3.35 3.56 13.47
N GLY A 185 -3.48 2.59 12.56
CA GLY A 185 -4.63 1.70 12.48
C GLY A 185 -5.90 2.39 11.97
N VAL A 186 -5.74 3.47 11.20
CA VAL A 186 -6.84 4.21 10.56
C VAL A 186 -7.01 3.73 9.13
N GLU A 187 -8.21 3.34 8.75
CA GLU A 187 -8.59 3.04 7.37
C GLU A 187 -9.55 4.11 6.85
N THR A 188 -9.17 4.76 5.75
CA THR A 188 -9.98 5.79 5.09
C THR A 188 -10.84 5.12 4.02
N PRO A 189 -12.18 5.12 4.13
CA PRO A 189 -13.02 4.53 3.10
C PRO A 189 -12.81 5.19 1.74
N SER A 190 -12.51 4.41 0.71
CA SER A 190 -12.27 4.93 -0.65
C SER A 190 -13.46 5.75 -1.17
N SER A 191 -14.69 5.31 -0.90
CA SER A 191 -15.91 6.02 -1.32
C SER A 191 -15.94 7.45 -0.80
N LEU A 192 -15.52 7.66 0.45
CA LEU A 192 -15.50 8.98 1.07
C LEU A 192 -14.63 9.97 0.27
N VAL A 193 -13.43 9.51 -0.16
CA VAL A 193 -12.48 10.34 -0.93
C VAL A 193 -12.96 10.53 -2.35
N VAL A 194 -13.39 9.44 -2.98
CA VAL A 194 -13.81 9.44 -4.37
C VAL A 194 -15.05 10.29 -4.61
N ASP A 195 -15.99 10.28 -3.65
CA ASP A 195 -17.24 11.05 -3.77
C ASP A 195 -17.01 12.55 -3.46
N ALA A 196 -15.96 12.89 -2.72
CA ALA A 196 -15.60 14.27 -2.39
C ALA A 196 -14.75 14.97 -3.46
N VAL A 197 -13.94 14.21 -4.21
CA VAL A 197 -12.98 14.76 -5.18
C VAL A 197 -13.62 14.89 -6.56
N ASP A 198 -13.44 16.05 -7.20
CA ASP A 198 -13.92 16.30 -8.56
C ASP A 198 -13.36 15.25 -9.54
N PRO A 199 -14.20 14.63 -10.39
CA PRO A 199 -13.76 13.56 -11.31
C PRO A 199 -12.64 13.95 -12.30
N SER A 200 -12.44 15.25 -12.55
CA SER A 200 -11.37 15.75 -13.41
C SER A 200 -9.99 15.76 -12.72
N VAL A 201 -9.95 15.58 -11.40
CA VAL A 201 -8.71 15.54 -10.61
C VAL A 201 -8.29 14.08 -10.34
N PRO A 202 -7.11 13.65 -10.80
CA PRO A 202 -6.63 12.31 -10.52
C PRO A 202 -6.46 12.05 -9.01
N ILE A 203 -6.92 10.89 -8.54
CA ILE A 203 -6.69 10.42 -7.17
C ILE A 203 -5.54 9.43 -7.19
N ILE A 204 -4.52 9.66 -6.37
CA ILE A 204 -3.41 8.73 -6.10
C ILE A 204 -3.64 8.11 -4.73
N CYS A 205 -3.75 6.79 -4.70
CA CYS A 205 -4.02 6.06 -3.47
C CYS A 205 -2.88 5.12 -3.10
N ASP A 206 -2.33 5.25 -1.91
CA ASP A 206 -1.43 4.25 -1.33
C ASP A 206 -2.26 3.17 -0.63
N MET A 207 -2.28 1.99 -1.23
CA MET A 207 -2.95 0.79 -0.72
C MET A 207 -1.96 -0.28 -0.23
N SER A 208 -0.73 0.09 0.13
CA SER A 208 0.32 -0.88 0.50
C SER A 208 -0.13 -1.91 1.54
N SER A 209 -0.90 -1.51 2.54
CA SER A 209 -1.25 -2.40 3.66
C SER A 209 -2.62 -3.05 3.57
N ASN A 210 -3.43 -2.71 2.56
CA ASN A 210 -4.74 -3.32 2.35
C ASN A 210 -5.00 -3.77 0.90
N MET A 211 -3.99 -3.73 0.03
CA MET A 211 -4.07 -4.30 -1.32
C MET A 211 -4.39 -5.80 -1.25
N LEU A 212 -5.24 -6.31 -2.13
CA LEU A 212 -5.73 -7.71 -2.16
C LEU A 212 -6.53 -8.14 -0.92
N SER A 213 -6.98 -7.23 -0.08
CA SER A 213 -7.77 -7.57 1.11
C SER A 213 -9.28 -7.49 0.88
N ARG A 214 -9.71 -6.80 -0.17
CA ARG A 214 -11.12 -6.56 -0.54
C ARG A 214 -11.26 -6.16 -2.00
N PRO A 215 -12.49 -6.20 -2.58
CA PRO A 215 -12.76 -5.64 -3.90
C PRO A 215 -12.44 -4.14 -3.97
N ILE A 216 -11.90 -3.70 -5.10
CA ILE A 216 -11.54 -2.29 -5.38
C ILE A 216 -12.12 -1.91 -6.75
N ASP A 217 -12.80 -0.77 -6.83
CA ASP A 217 -13.14 -0.19 -8.13
C ASP A 217 -11.97 0.66 -8.65
N VAL A 218 -11.07 0.01 -9.38
CA VAL A 218 -9.85 0.63 -9.94
C VAL A 218 -10.16 1.86 -10.81
N LYS A 219 -11.32 1.90 -11.47
CA LYS A 219 -11.72 3.00 -12.38
C LYS A 219 -11.81 4.36 -11.69
N ARG A 220 -11.94 4.36 -10.37
CA ARG A 220 -12.09 5.58 -9.57
C ARG A 220 -10.75 6.27 -9.30
N PHE A 221 -9.62 5.64 -9.62
CA PHE A 221 -8.28 6.15 -9.31
C PHE A 221 -7.51 6.56 -10.55
N GLY A 222 -6.73 7.63 -10.43
CA GLY A 222 -5.69 7.96 -11.41
C GLY A 222 -4.52 6.99 -11.31
N ALA A 223 -4.07 6.72 -10.08
CA ALA A 223 -3.13 5.64 -9.81
C ALA A 223 -3.33 5.03 -8.41
N ILE A 224 -2.98 3.75 -8.30
CA ILE A 224 -2.88 3.01 -7.04
C ILE A 224 -1.43 2.57 -6.89
N ILE A 225 -0.82 2.85 -5.73
CA ILE A 225 0.54 2.43 -5.41
C ILE A 225 0.53 1.47 -4.22
N ALA A 226 1.40 0.47 -4.24
CA ALA A 226 1.45 -0.48 -3.12
C ALA A 226 2.82 -1.16 -3.00
N GLY A 227 3.45 -1.08 -1.83
CA GLY A 227 4.61 -1.89 -1.49
C GLY A 227 4.22 -3.34 -1.21
N ALA A 228 4.89 -4.29 -1.85
CA ALA A 228 4.49 -5.71 -1.80
C ALA A 228 4.69 -6.36 -0.42
N GLN A 229 5.65 -5.90 0.38
CA GLN A 229 6.07 -6.52 1.64
C GLN A 229 4.99 -6.65 2.72
N LYS A 230 3.81 -6.12 2.49
CA LYS A 230 2.69 -6.22 3.43
C LYS A 230 1.76 -7.38 3.04
N ASN A 231 0.82 -7.16 2.10
CA ASN A 231 -0.20 -8.17 1.79
C ASN A 231 -0.03 -8.81 0.40
N MET A 232 0.93 -8.38 -0.43
CA MET A 232 1.08 -8.86 -1.80
C MET A 232 2.24 -9.82 -2.02
N GLY A 233 3.22 -9.88 -1.10
CA GLY A 233 4.40 -10.68 -1.32
C GLY A 233 5.60 -10.25 -0.46
N PRO A 234 6.84 -10.57 -0.90
CA PRO A 234 8.06 -10.19 -0.19
C PRO A 234 8.43 -8.72 -0.45
N ALA A 235 9.39 -8.22 0.34
CA ALA A 235 10.01 -6.92 0.08
C ALA A 235 10.77 -6.92 -1.27
N GLY A 236 10.86 -5.75 -1.90
CA GLY A 236 11.62 -5.53 -3.15
C GLY A 236 10.75 -5.14 -4.34
N VAL A 237 9.46 -5.48 -4.34
CA VAL A 237 8.51 -5.07 -5.40
C VAL A 237 7.64 -3.92 -4.91
N THR A 238 7.40 -2.97 -5.78
CA THR A 238 6.38 -1.93 -5.62
C THR A 238 5.44 -1.99 -6.82
N LEU A 239 4.16 -2.16 -6.55
CA LEU A 239 3.12 -2.17 -7.57
C LEU A 239 2.66 -0.75 -7.84
N VAL A 240 2.49 -0.42 -9.12
CA VAL A 240 1.77 0.76 -9.57
C VAL A 240 0.71 0.32 -10.58
N ILE A 241 -0.55 0.68 -10.33
CA ILE A 241 -1.66 0.55 -11.29
C ILE A 241 -2.03 1.98 -11.69
N VAL A 242 -1.76 2.36 -12.91
CA VAL A 242 -1.93 3.75 -13.36
C VAL A 242 -2.75 3.85 -14.64
N ARG A 243 -3.63 4.84 -14.69
CA ARG A 243 -4.43 5.13 -15.87
C ARG A 243 -3.53 5.63 -17.01
N LYS A 244 -3.67 5.05 -18.22
CA LYS A 244 -2.72 5.25 -19.32
C LYS A 244 -2.64 6.71 -19.82
N ASP A 245 -3.69 7.49 -19.71
CA ASP A 245 -3.67 8.93 -20.03
C ASP A 245 -2.70 9.72 -19.14
N LEU A 246 -2.46 9.26 -17.91
CA LEU A 246 -1.48 9.86 -16.99
C LEU A 246 -0.02 9.49 -17.33
N LEU A 247 0.19 8.56 -18.25
CA LEU A 247 1.50 8.21 -18.78
C LEU A 247 1.87 9.02 -20.05
N GLU A 248 0.91 9.75 -20.63
CA GLU A 248 1.17 10.55 -21.82
C GLU A 248 2.20 11.66 -21.52
N ARG A 249 3.20 11.76 -22.38
CA ARG A 249 4.25 12.77 -22.33
C ARG A 249 4.15 13.67 -23.55
N GLU A 250 4.65 14.89 -23.43
CA GLU A 250 5.01 15.64 -24.61
C GLU A 250 6.25 15.01 -25.27
N GLU A 251 6.55 15.42 -26.52
CA GLU A 251 7.67 14.86 -27.28
C GLU A 251 8.97 14.67 -26.44
N PRO A 252 9.80 13.65 -26.77
CA PRO A 252 10.82 13.08 -25.87
C PRO A 252 11.88 14.04 -25.33
N ASP A 253 12.04 15.21 -25.91
CA ASP A 253 13.10 16.16 -25.56
C ASP A 253 12.65 17.35 -24.70
N THR A 254 11.45 17.28 -24.15
CA THR A 254 10.95 18.39 -23.34
C THR A 254 11.57 18.40 -21.95
N GLU A 255 11.69 19.60 -21.38
CA GLU A 255 12.15 19.87 -20.01
C GLU A 255 11.42 19.03 -18.95
N ALA A 256 10.20 18.54 -19.26
CA ALA A 256 9.37 17.71 -18.40
C ALA A 256 9.94 16.33 -18.14
N VAL A 257 10.49 15.67 -19.16
CA VAL A 257 11.08 14.33 -19.04
C VAL A 257 12.43 14.38 -18.33
N ARG A 258 13.17 15.50 -18.48
CA ARG A 258 14.50 15.68 -17.86
C ARG A 258 14.48 15.67 -16.33
N GLY A 259 13.32 15.88 -15.70
CA GLY A 259 13.18 15.89 -14.24
C GLY A 259 12.82 14.54 -13.61
N VAL A 260 12.47 13.50 -14.42
CA VAL A 260 12.06 12.20 -13.90
C VAL A 260 13.20 11.20 -14.04
N PRO A 261 13.84 10.75 -12.94
CA PRO A 261 14.81 9.66 -13.00
C PRO A 261 14.20 8.41 -13.62
N SER A 262 14.90 7.73 -14.54
CA SER A 262 14.39 6.55 -15.26
C SER A 262 13.88 5.43 -14.32
N VAL A 263 14.49 5.30 -13.14
CA VAL A 263 14.09 4.32 -12.13
C VAL A 263 12.77 4.66 -11.40
N LEU A 264 12.25 5.86 -11.59
CA LEU A 264 10.98 6.34 -11.06
C LEU A 264 9.96 6.65 -12.16
N ASP A 265 10.32 6.49 -13.45
CA ASP A 265 9.46 6.88 -14.57
C ASP A 265 8.47 5.78 -14.93
N TRP A 266 7.22 5.98 -14.56
CA TRP A 266 6.12 5.05 -14.82
C TRP A 266 5.91 4.76 -16.32
N GLN A 267 6.08 5.77 -17.17
CA GLN A 267 5.93 5.61 -18.61
C GLN A 267 7.04 4.72 -19.18
N TYR A 268 8.29 4.90 -18.73
CA TYR A 268 9.42 4.06 -19.13
C TYR A 268 9.23 2.61 -18.70
N TYR A 269 8.79 2.36 -17.46
CA TYR A 269 8.47 1.00 -17.01
C TYR A 269 7.30 0.39 -17.77
N ALA A 270 6.23 1.15 -18.02
CA ALA A 270 5.06 0.67 -18.75
C ALA A 270 5.43 0.26 -20.19
N SER A 271 6.25 1.06 -20.88
CA SER A 271 6.71 0.76 -22.24
C SER A 271 7.65 -0.43 -22.34
N ALA A 272 8.36 -0.74 -21.24
CA ALA A 272 9.32 -1.84 -21.15
C ALA A 272 8.75 -3.11 -20.47
N GLY A 273 7.44 -3.22 -20.28
CA GLY A 273 6.82 -4.36 -19.59
C GLY A 273 7.38 -4.57 -18.20
N SER A 274 7.59 -3.49 -17.44
CA SER A 274 8.22 -3.46 -16.11
C SER A 274 9.69 -3.87 -16.06
N MET A 275 10.36 -4.01 -17.20
CA MET A 275 11.75 -4.49 -17.31
C MET A 275 12.69 -3.52 -18.05
N PRO A 276 12.73 -2.22 -17.72
CA PRO A 276 13.70 -1.31 -18.32
C PRO A 276 15.13 -1.64 -17.89
N HIS A 277 15.33 -2.29 -16.78
CA HIS A 277 16.55 -2.88 -16.24
C HIS A 277 16.21 -4.22 -15.57
N THR A 278 17.21 -4.89 -14.94
CA THR A 278 16.96 -6.14 -14.21
C THR A 278 16.03 -5.90 -13.01
N PRO A 279 14.82 -6.46 -13.03
CA PRO A 279 13.87 -6.30 -11.92
C PRO A 279 14.20 -7.25 -10.75
N PRO A 280 13.54 -7.13 -9.60
CA PRO A 280 13.66 -8.10 -8.49
C PRO A 280 12.95 -9.41 -8.85
N THR A 281 13.58 -10.22 -9.72
CA THR A 281 12.99 -11.37 -10.41
C THR A 281 12.28 -12.33 -9.47
N PHE A 282 12.95 -12.75 -8.41
CA PHE A 282 12.41 -13.69 -7.44
C PHE A 282 11.24 -13.11 -6.64
N ALA A 283 11.32 -11.84 -6.26
CA ALA A 283 10.24 -11.20 -5.53
C ALA A 283 8.97 -11.04 -6.39
N ILE A 284 9.11 -10.74 -7.70
CA ILE A 284 7.98 -10.71 -8.64
C ILE A 284 7.38 -12.10 -8.83
N TYR A 285 8.21 -13.14 -8.92
CA TYR A 285 7.74 -14.52 -8.95
C TYR A 285 6.86 -14.85 -7.73
N VAL A 286 7.35 -14.55 -6.53
CA VAL A 286 6.58 -14.80 -5.28
C VAL A 286 5.30 -13.98 -5.24
N CYS A 287 5.33 -12.69 -5.67
CA CYS A 287 4.10 -11.90 -5.82
C CYS A 287 3.09 -12.57 -6.75
N GLY A 288 3.55 -13.10 -7.90
CA GLY A 288 2.70 -13.84 -8.84
C GLY A 288 2.02 -15.05 -8.21
N LEU A 289 2.72 -15.76 -7.32
CA LEU A 289 2.13 -16.88 -6.56
C LEU A 289 1.09 -16.40 -5.54
N VAL A 290 1.33 -15.26 -4.88
CA VAL A 290 0.34 -14.65 -3.98
C VAL A 290 -0.89 -14.20 -4.75
N PHE A 291 -0.72 -13.61 -5.94
CA PHE A 291 -1.86 -13.20 -6.78
C PHE A 291 -2.70 -14.40 -7.22
N LYS A 292 -2.04 -15.51 -7.61
CA LYS A 292 -2.72 -16.78 -7.93
C LYS A 292 -3.47 -17.32 -6.72
N TRP A 293 -2.86 -17.34 -5.55
CA TRP A 293 -3.51 -17.74 -4.32
C TRP A 293 -4.74 -16.85 -4.02
N ALA A 294 -4.63 -15.53 -4.20
CA ALA A 294 -5.75 -14.63 -4.00
C ALA A 294 -6.87 -14.83 -5.04
N GLU A 295 -6.54 -15.20 -6.29
CA GLU A 295 -7.49 -15.58 -7.33
C GLU A 295 -8.25 -16.85 -6.95
N GLU A 296 -7.54 -17.87 -6.46
CA GLU A 296 -8.11 -19.15 -6.04
C GLU A 296 -9.01 -19.02 -4.81
N MET A 297 -8.62 -18.15 -3.86
CA MET A 297 -9.45 -17.86 -2.67
C MET A 297 -10.69 -17.01 -3.01
N GLY A 298 -10.59 -16.14 -4.00
CA GLY A 298 -11.59 -15.12 -4.32
C GLY A 298 -11.51 -13.88 -3.43
N ILE A 299 -11.49 -12.70 -4.07
CA ILE A 299 -11.28 -11.43 -3.36
C ILE A 299 -12.42 -11.10 -2.39
N GLU A 300 -13.63 -11.51 -2.70
CA GLU A 300 -14.81 -11.36 -1.84
C GLU A 300 -14.72 -12.26 -0.58
N ALA A 301 -14.17 -13.46 -0.72
CA ALA A 301 -13.94 -14.36 0.42
C ALA A 301 -12.80 -13.85 1.31
N LEU A 302 -11.76 -13.26 0.72
CA LEU A 302 -10.69 -12.60 1.47
C LEU A 302 -11.21 -11.41 2.27
N ASP A 303 -12.14 -10.63 1.73
CA ASP A 303 -12.79 -9.53 2.44
C ASP A 303 -13.62 -10.04 3.64
N GLN A 304 -14.43 -11.08 3.45
CA GLN A 304 -15.19 -11.71 4.53
C GLN A 304 -14.25 -12.22 5.65
N LEU A 305 -13.13 -12.83 5.27
CA LEU A 305 -12.13 -13.32 6.21
C LEU A 305 -11.47 -12.19 7.00
N ARG A 306 -11.13 -11.09 6.32
CA ARG A 306 -10.61 -9.86 6.93
C ARG A 306 -11.59 -9.30 7.97
N GLU A 307 -12.86 -9.16 7.58
CA GLU A 307 -13.93 -8.68 8.47
C GLU A 307 -14.08 -9.59 9.70
N ALA A 308 -14.16 -10.88 9.50
CA ALA A 308 -14.32 -11.84 10.59
C ALA A 308 -13.13 -11.82 11.57
N ARG A 309 -11.89 -11.79 11.06
CA ARG A 309 -10.68 -11.73 11.89
C ARG A 309 -10.60 -10.44 12.70
N ALA A 310 -10.83 -9.31 12.05
CA ALA A 310 -10.84 -8.01 12.71
C ALA A 310 -11.95 -7.94 13.77
N GLY A 311 -13.14 -8.45 13.44
CA GLY A 311 -14.28 -8.52 14.34
C GLY A 311 -13.97 -9.25 15.65
N LEU A 312 -13.31 -10.42 15.59
CA LEU A 312 -12.90 -11.17 16.79
C LEU A 312 -12.10 -10.32 17.80
N VAL A 313 -11.18 -9.51 17.29
CA VAL A 313 -10.32 -8.66 18.14
C VAL A 313 -11.09 -7.43 18.63
N TYR A 314 -11.81 -6.74 17.73
CA TYR A 314 -12.56 -5.54 18.11
C TYR A 314 -13.71 -5.84 19.04
N ASP A 315 -14.40 -6.96 18.89
CA ASP A 315 -15.44 -7.40 19.84
C ASP A 315 -14.88 -7.63 21.24
N MET A 316 -13.67 -8.21 21.34
CA MET A 316 -12.99 -8.37 22.62
C MET A 316 -12.60 -7.02 23.23
N MET A 317 -12.05 -6.11 22.42
CA MET A 317 -11.70 -4.75 22.86
C MET A 317 -12.94 -3.98 23.34
N ASP A 318 -14.03 -4.05 22.60
CA ASP A 318 -15.26 -3.32 22.92
C ASP A 318 -16.02 -3.91 24.13
N LYS A 319 -15.81 -5.20 24.44
CA LYS A 319 -16.31 -5.82 25.69
C LYS A 319 -15.51 -5.40 26.92
N HIS A 320 -14.24 -5.05 26.77
CA HIS A 320 -13.34 -4.71 27.88
C HIS A 320 -12.58 -3.40 27.61
N PRO A 321 -13.28 -2.26 27.37
CA PRO A 321 -12.67 -1.01 26.92
C PRO A 321 -11.73 -0.38 27.94
N ASP A 322 -11.92 -0.63 29.24
CA ASP A 322 -11.04 -0.16 30.30
C ASP A 322 -9.66 -0.81 30.26
N PHE A 323 -9.60 -2.05 29.73
CA PHE A 323 -8.36 -2.80 29.60
C PHE A 323 -7.76 -2.70 28.18
N TYR A 324 -8.56 -2.97 27.13
CA TYR A 324 -8.15 -2.82 25.74
C TYR A 324 -8.57 -1.46 25.21
N ARG A 325 -7.73 -0.45 25.40
CA ARG A 325 -8.04 0.93 25.03
C ARG A 325 -7.85 1.16 23.55
N GLY A 326 -8.93 1.06 22.79
CA GLY A 326 -8.94 1.38 21.36
C GLY A 326 -8.60 2.86 21.13
N VAL A 327 -7.68 3.12 20.20
CA VAL A 327 -7.18 4.49 19.94
C VAL A 327 -7.83 5.12 18.71
N VAL A 328 -8.58 4.34 17.92
CA VAL A 328 -9.20 4.77 16.66
C VAL A 328 -10.72 4.71 16.78
N ASP A 329 -11.38 5.72 16.25
CA ASP A 329 -12.84 5.76 16.15
C ASP A 329 -13.37 4.55 15.38
N LYS A 330 -14.44 3.94 15.87
CA LYS A 330 -14.96 2.66 15.39
C LYS A 330 -15.17 2.61 13.88
N GLN A 331 -15.69 3.70 13.31
CA GLN A 331 -15.97 3.79 11.87
C GLN A 331 -14.72 3.84 10.98
N TYR A 332 -13.54 4.17 11.54
CA TYR A 332 -12.27 4.29 10.82
C TYR A 332 -11.22 3.27 11.27
N ARG A 333 -11.63 2.29 12.08
CA ARG A 333 -10.74 1.20 12.52
C ARG A 333 -10.28 0.37 11.33
N SER A 334 -8.95 0.26 11.17
CA SER A 334 -8.35 -0.62 10.18
C SER A 334 -8.72 -2.07 10.43
N LYS A 335 -9.08 -2.79 9.39
CA LYS A 335 -9.34 -4.24 9.44
C LYS A 335 -8.11 -5.07 9.06
N MET A 336 -6.99 -4.38 8.81
CA MET A 336 -5.68 -4.99 8.50
C MET A 336 -4.67 -4.80 9.63
N ASN A 337 -4.73 -3.64 10.33
CA ASN A 337 -3.76 -3.27 11.37
C ASN A 337 -4.51 -2.74 12.60
N LEU A 338 -4.75 -3.62 13.53
CA LEU A 338 -5.53 -3.32 14.73
C LEU A 338 -4.61 -2.78 15.82
N VAL A 339 -4.87 -1.57 16.29
CA VAL A 339 -4.01 -0.85 17.24
C VAL A 339 -4.79 -0.53 18.50
N PHE A 340 -4.19 -0.83 19.64
CA PHE A 340 -4.73 -0.49 20.96
C PHE A 340 -3.64 -0.33 22.01
N ASN A 341 -3.98 0.32 23.12
CA ASN A 341 -3.12 0.45 24.28
C ASN A 341 -3.68 -0.42 25.43
N LEU A 342 -2.79 -0.79 26.35
CA LEU A 342 -3.18 -1.34 27.64
C LEU A 342 -3.02 -0.25 28.73
N PRO A 343 -3.58 -0.45 29.94
CA PRO A 343 -3.56 0.56 31.00
C PRO A 343 -2.17 1.07 31.35
N THR A 344 -1.14 0.20 31.28
CA THR A 344 0.25 0.57 31.56
C THR A 344 1.23 -0.06 30.59
N LYS A 345 2.43 0.51 30.47
CA LYS A 345 3.52 -0.02 29.63
C LYS A 345 4.02 -1.39 30.11
N GLU A 346 3.96 -1.65 31.41
CA GLU A 346 4.29 -2.96 32.01
C GLU A 346 3.32 -4.02 31.50
N LEU A 347 2.02 -3.71 31.44
CA LEU A 347 0.99 -4.61 30.89
C LEU A 347 1.19 -4.85 29.38
N GLU A 348 1.54 -3.83 28.61
CA GLU A 348 1.87 -3.99 27.18
C GLU A 348 3.08 -4.93 26.99
N SER A 349 4.11 -4.77 27.83
CA SER A 349 5.31 -5.61 27.80
C SER A 349 4.99 -7.05 28.20
N LYS A 350 4.18 -7.22 29.24
CA LYS A 350 3.71 -8.53 29.73
C LYS A 350 2.85 -9.23 28.68
N PHE A 351 1.90 -8.51 28.06
CA PHE A 351 1.08 -9.03 26.96
C PHE A 351 1.93 -9.58 25.83
N ALA A 352 2.91 -8.79 25.36
CA ALA A 352 3.80 -9.22 24.27
C ALA A 352 4.67 -10.43 24.66
N ALA A 353 5.13 -10.52 25.93
CA ALA A 353 5.92 -11.65 26.42
C ALA A 353 5.08 -12.92 26.51
N GLU A 354 3.89 -12.85 27.11
CA GLU A 354 2.98 -14.00 27.25
C GLU A 354 2.46 -14.48 25.89
N ALA A 355 2.24 -13.57 24.95
CA ALA A 355 1.91 -13.92 23.56
C ALA A 355 3.06 -14.67 22.88
N ALA A 356 4.31 -14.24 23.07
CA ALA A 356 5.48 -14.91 22.53
C ALA A 356 5.67 -16.34 23.10
N GLU A 357 5.35 -16.57 24.39
CA GLU A 357 5.30 -17.90 24.98
C GLU A 357 4.27 -18.84 24.33
N ARG A 358 3.28 -18.26 23.65
CA ARG A 358 2.25 -18.96 22.88
C ARG A 358 2.54 -18.94 21.37
N ASN A 359 3.78 -18.66 20.99
CA ASN A 359 4.24 -18.58 19.61
C ASN A 359 3.55 -17.47 18.77
N MET A 360 2.98 -16.45 19.41
CA MET A 360 2.43 -15.24 18.77
C MET A 360 3.48 -14.12 18.85
N VAL A 361 3.99 -13.67 17.71
CA VAL A 361 5.13 -12.73 17.66
C VAL A 361 4.79 -11.44 16.90
N GLN A 362 5.63 -10.41 17.06
CA GLN A 362 5.54 -9.13 16.37
C GLN A 362 4.30 -8.29 16.73
N LEU A 363 3.82 -8.41 17.97
CA LEU A 363 2.62 -7.72 18.47
C LEU A 363 2.92 -6.33 19.05
N LYS A 364 4.19 -5.96 19.24
CA LYS A 364 4.53 -4.61 19.73
C LYS A 364 4.12 -3.56 18.71
N GLY A 365 3.47 -2.49 19.18
CA GLY A 365 3.13 -1.34 18.36
C GLY A 365 4.35 -0.65 17.74
N HIS A 366 4.11 0.27 16.84
CA HIS A 366 5.20 0.99 16.17
C HIS A 366 6.02 1.79 17.19
N ARG A 367 7.35 1.86 16.98
CA ARG A 367 8.30 2.53 17.90
C ARG A 367 7.94 3.99 18.23
N SER A 368 7.19 4.68 17.36
CA SER A 368 6.78 6.07 17.57
C SER A 368 5.53 6.22 18.43
N LEU A 369 4.66 5.21 18.51
CA LEU A 369 3.39 5.27 19.24
C LEU A 369 3.35 4.31 20.46
N GLY A 370 4.08 3.20 20.40
CA GLY A 370 3.98 2.14 21.40
C GLY A 370 2.68 1.33 21.23
N GLY A 371 2.18 0.80 22.35
CA GLY A 371 0.96 0.01 22.37
C GLY A 371 1.13 -1.41 21.80
N ILE A 372 0.03 -1.99 21.40
CA ILE A 372 -0.07 -3.29 20.74
C ILE A 372 -0.60 -3.06 19.32
N ARG A 373 -0.03 -3.80 18.36
CA ARG A 373 -0.54 -3.82 16.98
C ARG A 373 -0.63 -5.27 16.50
N ILE A 374 -1.81 -5.65 16.05
CA ILE A 374 -2.09 -6.95 15.43
C ILE A 374 -2.27 -6.69 13.94
N SER A 375 -1.40 -7.24 13.09
CA SER A 375 -1.57 -7.20 11.63
C SER A 375 -2.10 -8.55 11.15
N LEU A 376 -3.19 -8.52 10.36
CA LEU A 376 -3.97 -9.71 9.98
C LEU A 376 -3.68 -10.16 8.56
#